data_40c0fbd91bc4752fc2438f9a0f257413
#
_entry.id   40c0fbd91bc4752fc2438f9a0f257413
#
_cell.length_a   1.000
_cell.length_b   1.000
_cell.length_c   1.000
_cell.angle_alpha   90.00
_cell.angle_beta   90.00
_cell.angle_gamma   90.00
#
_symmetry.space_group_name_H-M   'P 1'
#
loop_
_entity.id
_entity.type
_entity.pdbx_description
1 polymer ?
#
loop_
_entity_poly.entity_id
_entity_poly.type
_entity_poly.pdbx_seq_one_letter_code
_entity_poly.pdbx_strand_id
1 'polypeptide(L)'
;QRLSLLTGQLPRHHGLFSNTGIPYLPLETTLPVEMRKGGYQTALVGRTMHTYPFNMSYGFETYLPGDPSNENKEKDAFFTYLNNRSTHEDGGYYGGGPHNNSRAAAPYHLPDDCHQTKWATNRALDFLQNRDLARPYMLFVGYYAPHSPHNPPQEFFSRFYQRDDLGTPAIASWDVAPASSGNVMARYTDLSEEDIRSLYAGYYGNIAFLDTQVARLLQAAMTDRNTYVLFTSDHGEMLGDHYLMQKNRPYQGAVHIPFLMMGPDIPDSQSIDAPVGWHDIMPTLLDLAGLPVPSSVDGRSLAPLLKRQPLETPWRRYI
;
A
#
# COMPACT_ATOMS: atom_id res chain seq x y z
N GLN A 1 10.78 2.27 -0.99
CA GLN A 1 10.08 1.09 -1.51
C GLN A 1 9.27 1.41 -2.78
N ARG A 2 8.30 2.35 -2.76
CA ARG A 2 7.43 2.63 -3.91
C ARG A 2 8.19 3.04 -5.18
N LEU A 3 9.29 3.82 -5.06
CA LEU A 3 10.13 4.12 -6.21
C LEU A 3 10.85 2.86 -6.73
N SER A 4 11.32 1.99 -5.83
CA SER A 4 11.92 0.70 -6.24
C SER A 4 10.92 -0.19 -7.00
N LEU A 5 9.63 -0.16 -6.65
CA LEU A 5 8.60 -0.84 -7.42
C LEU A 5 8.49 -0.28 -8.84
N LEU A 6 8.47 1.06 -8.98
CA LEU A 6 8.29 1.69 -10.28
C LEU A 6 9.50 1.54 -11.20
N THR A 7 10.71 1.51 -10.64
CA THR A 7 11.97 1.53 -11.43
C THR A 7 12.67 0.18 -11.49
N GLY A 8 12.27 -0.78 -10.62
CA GLY A 8 13.00 -2.03 -10.45
C GLY A 8 14.40 -1.84 -9.83
N GLN A 9 14.71 -0.64 -9.30
CA GLN A 9 16.03 -0.30 -8.81
C GLN A 9 16.09 -0.29 -7.27
N LEU A 10 17.27 -0.55 -6.73
CA LEU A 10 17.57 -0.38 -5.31
C LEU A 10 17.80 1.11 -4.97
N PRO A 11 17.58 1.52 -3.70
CA PRO A 11 17.79 2.91 -3.27
C PRO A 11 19.14 3.50 -3.64
N ARG A 12 20.19 2.69 -3.64
CA ARG A 12 21.55 3.11 -4.02
C ARG A 12 21.67 3.56 -5.49
N HIS A 13 20.80 3.06 -6.37
CA HIS A 13 20.80 3.40 -7.80
C HIS A 13 19.81 4.51 -8.13
N HIS A 14 18.59 4.49 -7.59
CA HIS A 14 17.63 5.57 -7.83
C HIS A 14 17.82 6.79 -6.89
N GLY A 15 18.71 6.71 -5.88
CA GLY A 15 19.12 7.84 -5.04
C GLY A 15 18.14 8.27 -3.95
N LEU A 16 16.94 7.68 -3.84
CA LEU A 16 15.95 8.05 -2.84
C LEU A 16 16.05 7.16 -1.59
N PHE A 17 16.67 7.67 -0.52
CA PHE A 17 16.87 6.94 0.74
C PHE A 17 15.82 7.26 1.80
N SER A 18 15.13 8.40 1.71
CA SER A 18 14.13 8.84 2.68
C SER A 18 13.01 9.64 2.01
N ASN A 19 11.94 9.93 2.76
CA ASN A 19 10.85 10.78 2.31
C ASN A 19 11.12 12.29 2.51
N THR A 20 12.30 12.65 3.01
CA THR A 20 12.71 14.04 3.23
C THR A 20 13.78 14.46 2.23
N GLY A 21 13.71 15.70 1.75
CA GLY A 21 14.69 16.23 0.81
C GLY A 21 14.66 15.55 -0.57
N ILE A 22 13.47 15.19 -1.04
CA ILE A 22 13.29 14.44 -2.29
C ILE A 22 13.72 15.30 -3.48
N PRO A 23 14.79 14.92 -4.22
CA PRO A 23 15.18 15.64 -5.41
C PRO A 23 14.17 15.38 -6.55
N TYR A 24 14.15 16.27 -7.54
CA TYR A 24 13.54 15.98 -8.81
C TYR A 24 14.26 14.77 -9.45
N LEU A 25 13.52 13.71 -9.68
CA LEU A 25 14.02 12.50 -10.34
C LEU A 25 13.41 12.45 -11.75
N PRO A 26 14.19 12.70 -12.80
CA PRO A 26 13.73 12.45 -14.17
C PRO A 26 13.62 10.93 -14.36
N LEU A 27 12.41 10.41 -14.21
CA LEU A 27 12.13 8.99 -14.37
C LEU A 27 11.76 8.68 -15.83
N GLU A 28 12.76 8.45 -16.67
CA GLU A 28 12.54 8.07 -18.07
C GLU A 28 12.07 6.61 -18.20
N THR A 29 12.51 5.76 -17.27
CA THR A 29 12.22 4.33 -17.25
C THR A 29 11.44 3.99 -15.98
N THR A 30 10.15 3.75 -16.14
CA THR A 30 9.27 3.28 -15.07
C THR A 30 8.38 2.15 -15.55
N LEU A 31 7.89 1.33 -14.64
CA LEU A 31 6.98 0.24 -14.97
C LEU A 31 5.81 0.69 -15.88
N PRO A 32 5.04 1.76 -15.56
CA PRO A 32 3.95 2.19 -16.45
C PRO A 32 4.45 2.71 -17.81
N VAL A 33 5.63 3.31 -17.90
CA VAL A 33 6.23 3.72 -19.19
C VAL A 33 6.52 2.49 -20.06
N GLU A 34 7.16 1.47 -19.49
CA GLU A 34 7.48 0.24 -20.24
C GLU A 34 6.22 -0.54 -20.62
N MET A 35 5.23 -0.62 -19.73
CA MET A 35 3.91 -1.21 -20.04
C MET A 35 3.23 -0.48 -21.22
N ARG A 36 3.26 0.86 -21.23
CA ARG A 36 2.70 1.65 -22.36
C ARG A 36 3.42 1.39 -23.68
N LYS A 37 4.74 1.24 -23.67
CA LYS A 37 5.50 0.84 -24.88
C LYS A 37 5.03 -0.51 -25.40
N GLY A 38 4.60 -1.41 -24.50
CA GLY A 38 3.98 -2.68 -24.84
C GLY A 38 2.49 -2.61 -25.22
N GLY A 39 1.93 -1.41 -25.37
CA GLY A 39 0.53 -1.22 -25.77
C GLY A 39 -0.50 -1.23 -24.62
N TYR A 40 -0.07 -1.40 -23.38
CA TYR A 40 -0.96 -1.38 -22.23
C TYR A 40 -1.53 0.03 -21.98
N GLN A 41 -2.80 0.11 -21.62
CA GLN A 41 -3.34 1.29 -20.93
C GLN A 41 -2.98 1.20 -19.46
N THR A 42 -2.55 2.30 -18.87
CA THR A 42 -2.01 2.30 -17.50
C THR A 42 -2.78 3.27 -16.61
N ALA A 43 -3.17 2.82 -15.43
CA ALA A 43 -3.90 3.64 -14.47
C ALA A 43 -3.32 3.51 -13.07
N LEU A 44 -3.24 4.64 -12.36
CA LEU A 44 -3.01 4.71 -10.92
C LEU A 44 -4.20 5.39 -10.25
N VAL A 45 -4.73 4.75 -9.23
CA VAL A 45 -5.81 5.26 -8.39
C VAL A 45 -5.41 5.18 -6.92
N GLY A 46 -5.59 6.25 -6.17
CA GLY A 46 -5.37 6.27 -4.73
C GLY A 46 -3.98 6.77 -4.31
N ARG A 47 -3.40 6.13 -3.29
CA ARG A 47 -2.13 6.58 -2.72
C ARG A 47 -1.00 6.56 -3.73
N THR A 48 -0.30 7.68 -3.83
CA THR A 48 0.76 7.91 -4.81
C THR A 48 2.16 7.79 -4.20
N MET A 49 3.16 8.06 -5.02
CA MET A 49 4.56 8.14 -4.59
C MET A 49 4.83 9.47 -3.86
N HIS A 50 5.74 9.45 -2.90
CA HIS A 50 6.27 10.67 -2.29
C HIS A 50 7.48 11.15 -3.09
N THR A 51 7.25 11.66 -4.30
CA THR A 51 8.32 12.22 -5.14
C THR A 51 7.94 13.60 -5.60
N TYR A 52 8.92 14.38 -6.01
CA TYR A 52 8.72 15.72 -6.52
C TYR A 52 8.86 15.70 -8.07
N PRO A 53 8.00 16.41 -8.80
CA PRO A 53 6.81 17.14 -8.35
C PRO A 53 5.66 16.19 -7.96
N PHE A 54 4.87 16.54 -6.96
CA PHE A 54 3.79 15.70 -6.39
C PHE A 54 2.67 15.32 -7.36
N ASN A 55 2.56 15.99 -8.49
CA ASN A 55 1.56 15.72 -9.52
C ASN A 55 2.13 14.98 -10.74
N MET A 56 3.34 14.44 -10.64
CA MET A 56 3.94 13.66 -11.72
C MET A 56 3.22 12.32 -11.87
N SER A 57 2.76 12.01 -13.08
CA SER A 57 2.02 10.78 -13.37
C SER A 57 2.90 9.52 -13.42
N TYR A 58 4.22 9.64 -13.34
CA TYR A 58 5.19 8.54 -13.46
C TYR A 58 5.05 7.68 -14.73
N GLY A 59 4.33 8.18 -15.73
CA GLY A 59 4.03 7.47 -16.97
C GLY A 59 2.66 6.82 -17.00
N PHE A 60 1.85 6.88 -15.94
CA PHE A 60 0.45 6.45 -16.01
C PHE A 60 -0.38 7.38 -16.92
N GLU A 61 -1.22 6.80 -17.77
CA GLU A 61 -2.17 7.53 -18.64
C GLU A 61 -3.33 8.09 -17.84
N THR A 62 -3.90 7.28 -16.94
CA THR A 62 -4.90 7.71 -15.96
C THR A 62 -4.21 7.85 -14.61
N TYR A 63 -4.31 9.04 -14.01
CA TYR A 63 -3.67 9.34 -12.75
C TYR A 63 -4.66 10.05 -11.81
N LEU A 64 -5.19 9.31 -10.83
CA LEU A 64 -6.18 9.78 -9.86
C LEU A 64 -5.59 9.70 -8.44
N PRO A 65 -4.76 10.68 -8.03
CA PRO A 65 -4.14 10.67 -6.72
C PRO A 65 -5.18 10.80 -5.61
N GLY A 66 -5.00 10.02 -4.54
CA GLY A 66 -5.88 10.03 -3.37
C GLY A 66 -5.07 9.66 -2.13
N ASP A 67 -4.26 10.58 -1.63
CA ASP A 67 -3.40 10.38 -0.46
C ASP A 67 -3.78 11.36 0.65
N PRO A 68 -4.44 10.90 1.73
CA PRO A 68 -4.82 11.76 2.86
C PRO A 68 -3.65 12.51 3.52
N SER A 69 -2.41 12.01 3.36
CA SER A 69 -1.23 12.70 3.85
C SER A 69 -0.66 13.74 2.87
N ASN A 70 -1.25 13.91 1.70
CA ASN A 70 -0.77 14.85 0.69
C ASN A 70 -0.93 16.30 1.15
N GLU A 71 0.17 17.04 1.17
CA GLU A 71 0.15 18.47 1.52
C GLU A 71 -0.51 19.31 0.42
N ASN A 72 -0.48 18.83 -0.83
CA ASN A 72 -1.04 19.53 -1.99
C ASN A 72 -2.46 19.05 -2.31
N LYS A 73 -3.37 19.29 -1.36
CA LYS A 73 -4.77 18.84 -1.41
C LYS A 73 -5.54 19.30 -2.65
N GLU A 74 -5.19 20.46 -3.20
CA GLU A 74 -5.86 21.02 -4.39
C GLU A 74 -5.67 20.18 -5.65
N LYS A 75 -4.60 19.36 -5.71
CA LYS A 75 -4.29 18.46 -6.83
C LYS A 75 -4.60 17.01 -6.54
N ASP A 76 -5.25 16.74 -5.42
CA ASP A 76 -5.62 15.40 -4.99
C ASP A 76 -7.08 15.11 -5.34
N ALA A 77 -7.33 14.08 -6.14
CA ALA A 77 -8.67 13.75 -6.62
C ALA A 77 -9.59 13.27 -5.48
N PHE A 78 -9.04 12.64 -4.45
CA PHE A 78 -9.81 12.24 -3.28
C PHE A 78 -10.27 13.46 -2.48
N PHE A 79 -9.38 14.43 -2.23
CA PHE A 79 -9.81 15.65 -1.52
C PHE A 79 -10.83 16.47 -2.31
N THR A 80 -10.69 16.54 -3.63
CA THR A 80 -11.73 17.16 -4.48
C THR A 80 -13.08 16.44 -4.32
N TYR A 81 -13.07 15.12 -4.31
CA TYR A 81 -14.26 14.30 -4.08
C TYR A 81 -14.85 14.53 -2.68
N LEU A 82 -14.00 14.53 -1.65
CA LEU A 82 -14.41 14.69 -0.26
C LEU A 82 -15.02 16.07 0.00
N ASN A 83 -14.39 17.14 -0.47
CA ASN A 83 -14.87 18.52 -0.31
C ASN A 83 -16.23 18.77 -0.95
N ASN A 84 -16.62 17.98 -1.95
CA ASN A 84 -17.94 18.04 -2.55
C ASN A 84 -19.03 17.28 -1.76
N ARG A 85 -18.65 16.56 -0.69
CA ARG A 85 -19.53 15.66 0.09
C ARG A 85 -19.53 15.91 1.58
N SER A 86 -18.50 16.55 2.10
CA SER A 86 -18.39 16.97 3.50
C SER A 86 -18.41 18.48 3.60
N THR A 87 -18.93 18.99 4.71
CA THR A 87 -18.90 20.41 5.02
C THR A 87 -17.62 20.78 5.76
N HIS A 88 -17.26 22.07 5.81
CA HIS A 88 -16.16 22.52 6.66
C HIS A 88 -16.40 22.24 8.15
N GLU A 89 -17.68 22.16 8.57
CA GLU A 89 -18.09 21.88 9.93
C GLU A 89 -17.76 20.42 10.34
N ASP A 90 -17.71 19.50 9.38
CA ASP A 90 -17.36 18.09 9.63
C ASP A 90 -15.85 17.88 9.90
N GLY A 91 -15.01 18.91 9.79
CA GLY A 91 -13.57 18.86 10.03
C GLY A 91 -12.77 18.09 8.95
N GLY A 92 -13.41 17.71 7.83
CA GLY A 92 -12.79 17.00 6.73
C GLY A 92 -12.32 15.59 7.10
N TYR A 93 -11.32 15.05 6.41
CA TYR A 93 -10.85 13.67 6.59
C TYR A 93 -10.40 13.33 8.02
N TYR A 94 -9.85 14.29 8.75
CA TYR A 94 -9.32 14.10 10.11
C TYR A 94 -10.25 14.61 11.22
N GLY A 95 -11.46 15.03 10.91
CA GLY A 95 -12.39 15.62 11.87
C GLY A 95 -12.81 14.69 13.03
N GLY A 96 -12.68 13.39 12.87
CA GLY A 96 -12.97 12.39 13.90
C GLY A 96 -11.88 12.23 14.98
N GLY A 97 -10.79 12.98 14.92
CA GLY A 97 -9.72 12.97 15.93
C GLY A 97 -8.46 12.18 15.55
N PRO A 98 -8.52 10.91 15.10
CA PRO A 98 -7.32 10.21 14.64
C PRO A 98 -6.64 10.95 13.48
N HIS A 99 -5.31 11.07 13.53
CA HIS A 99 -4.55 11.84 12.58
C HIS A 99 -3.43 11.01 11.93
N ASN A 100 -2.86 11.52 10.82
CA ASN A 100 -1.73 10.90 10.16
C ASN A 100 -0.55 10.69 11.13
N ASN A 101 0.05 9.50 11.12
CA ASN A 101 1.12 9.07 12.01
C ASN A 101 0.78 9.04 13.50
N SER A 102 -0.47 9.22 13.92
CA SER A 102 -0.88 9.05 15.31
C SER A 102 -1.24 7.60 15.60
N ARG A 103 -1.11 7.19 16.88
CA ARG A 103 -1.61 5.91 17.37
C ARG A 103 -3.09 5.96 17.78
N ALA A 104 -3.67 7.15 17.82
CA ALA A 104 -5.07 7.31 18.15
C ALA A 104 -5.95 6.58 17.14
N ALA A 105 -6.99 5.92 17.63
CA ALA A 105 -7.95 5.19 16.83
C ALA A 105 -9.37 5.53 17.26
N ALA A 106 -10.26 5.66 16.30
CA ALA A 106 -11.69 5.88 16.52
C ALA A 106 -12.45 5.51 15.23
N PRO A 107 -13.74 5.26 15.29
CA PRO A 107 -14.54 5.09 14.09
C PRO A 107 -14.47 6.29 13.15
N TYR A 108 -14.56 6.04 11.84
CA TYR A 108 -14.65 7.11 10.85
C TYR A 108 -15.94 7.92 11.05
N HIS A 109 -15.82 9.22 11.13
CA HIS A 109 -16.92 10.12 11.51
C HIS A 109 -17.81 10.53 10.32
N LEU A 110 -17.33 10.37 9.08
CA LEU A 110 -18.11 10.64 7.86
C LEU A 110 -18.72 9.33 7.33
N PRO A 111 -19.70 9.43 6.40
CA PRO A 111 -20.22 8.24 5.71
C PRO A 111 -19.12 7.43 5.03
N ASP A 112 -19.27 6.11 4.95
CA ASP A 112 -18.30 5.18 4.38
C ASP A 112 -17.89 5.54 2.95
N ASP A 113 -18.78 6.14 2.17
CA ASP A 113 -18.49 6.61 0.81
C ASP A 113 -17.41 7.71 0.78
N CYS A 114 -17.24 8.42 1.89
CA CYS A 114 -16.20 9.44 2.08
C CYS A 114 -14.87 8.85 2.55
N HIS A 115 -14.79 7.54 2.81
CA HIS A 115 -13.53 6.91 3.21
C HIS A 115 -12.63 6.65 2.00
N GLN A 116 -11.33 6.97 2.12
CA GLN A 116 -10.36 6.84 1.02
C GLN A 116 -10.33 5.43 0.41
N THR A 117 -10.40 4.40 1.23
CA THR A 117 -10.38 3.00 0.77
C THR A 117 -11.55 2.69 -0.17
N LYS A 118 -12.77 3.11 0.18
CA LYS A 118 -13.96 2.90 -0.65
C LYS A 118 -13.92 3.76 -1.91
N TRP A 119 -13.46 5.02 -1.78
CA TRP A 119 -13.27 5.90 -2.92
C TRP A 119 -12.29 5.31 -3.94
N ALA A 120 -11.11 4.86 -3.49
CA ALA A 120 -10.12 4.26 -4.38
C ALA A 120 -10.67 3.03 -5.11
N THR A 121 -11.38 2.14 -4.39
CA THR A 121 -12.04 0.99 -5.01
C THR A 121 -13.05 1.40 -6.07
N ASN A 122 -13.91 2.38 -5.76
CA ASN A 122 -14.92 2.85 -6.72
C ASN A 122 -14.27 3.44 -7.98
N ARG A 123 -13.20 4.24 -7.84
CA ARG A 123 -12.47 4.78 -9.00
C ARG A 123 -11.76 3.70 -9.81
N ALA A 124 -11.23 2.67 -9.14
CA ALA A 124 -10.63 1.52 -9.80
C ALA A 124 -11.69 0.69 -10.59
N LEU A 125 -12.87 0.50 -10.01
CA LEU A 125 -14.01 -0.15 -10.68
C LEU A 125 -14.50 0.67 -11.89
N ASP A 126 -14.56 2.00 -11.77
CA ASP A 126 -14.90 2.88 -12.89
C ASP A 126 -13.89 2.73 -14.04
N PHE A 127 -12.58 2.66 -13.71
CA PHE A 127 -11.56 2.40 -14.73
C PHE A 127 -11.80 1.06 -15.42
N LEU A 128 -12.00 -0.03 -14.66
CA LEU A 128 -12.22 -1.36 -15.22
C LEU A 128 -13.47 -1.40 -16.12
N GLN A 129 -14.53 -0.67 -15.77
CA GLN A 129 -15.77 -0.61 -16.53
C GLN A 129 -15.63 0.19 -17.82
N ASN A 130 -14.84 1.26 -17.81
CA ASN A 130 -14.74 2.24 -18.90
C ASN A 130 -13.45 2.12 -19.74
N ARG A 131 -12.57 1.15 -19.42
CA ARG A 131 -11.30 0.96 -20.14
C ARG A 131 -11.51 0.59 -21.61
N ASP A 132 -10.52 0.87 -22.44
CA ASP A 132 -10.48 0.38 -23.81
C ASP A 132 -10.28 -1.15 -23.82
N LEU A 133 -11.30 -1.89 -24.26
CA LEU A 133 -11.27 -3.35 -24.31
C LEU A 133 -10.36 -3.92 -25.41
N ALA A 134 -9.94 -3.09 -26.36
CA ALA A 134 -8.96 -3.50 -27.40
C ALA A 134 -7.52 -3.50 -26.92
N ARG A 135 -7.25 -2.93 -25.72
CA ARG A 135 -5.91 -2.84 -25.14
C ARG A 135 -5.84 -3.62 -23.83
N PRO A 136 -4.72 -4.32 -23.56
CA PRO A 136 -4.46 -4.82 -22.21
C PRO A 136 -4.30 -3.66 -21.24
N TYR A 137 -4.43 -3.92 -19.94
CA TYR A 137 -4.34 -2.87 -18.93
C TYR A 137 -3.38 -3.23 -17.80
N MET A 138 -2.83 -2.18 -17.17
CA MET A 138 -2.15 -2.21 -15.89
C MET A 138 -2.84 -1.23 -14.96
N LEU A 139 -3.42 -1.73 -13.88
CA LEU A 139 -4.11 -0.93 -12.87
C LEU A 139 -3.35 -1.02 -11.53
N PHE A 140 -2.88 0.11 -11.03
CA PHE A 140 -2.29 0.24 -9.70
C PHE A 140 -3.32 0.89 -8.76
N VAL A 141 -3.71 0.20 -7.69
CA VAL A 141 -4.63 0.72 -6.69
C VAL A 141 -3.88 0.89 -5.37
N GLY A 142 -3.67 2.14 -4.98
CA GLY A 142 -2.98 2.51 -3.75
C GLY A 142 -3.97 2.83 -2.63
N TYR A 143 -4.15 1.89 -1.71
CA TYR A 143 -4.91 2.14 -0.50
C TYR A 143 -4.06 2.87 0.56
N TYR A 144 -4.70 3.76 1.32
CA TYR A 144 -4.04 4.41 2.44
C TYR A 144 -4.06 3.53 3.69
N ALA A 145 -5.21 2.91 3.96
CA ALA A 145 -5.39 1.94 5.04
C ALA A 145 -4.50 0.69 4.82
N PRO A 146 -4.02 0.08 5.90
CA PRO A 146 -4.27 0.35 7.32
C PRO A 146 -3.34 1.39 7.98
N HIS A 147 -2.57 2.18 7.20
CA HIS A 147 -1.78 3.30 7.75
C HIS A 147 -2.68 4.25 8.57
N SER A 148 -2.18 4.82 9.64
CA SER A 148 -2.93 5.83 10.42
C SER A 148 -3.38 7.01 9.53
N PRO A 149 -4.59 7.56 9.74
CA PRO A 149 -5.46 7.39 10.89
C PRO A 149 -6.08 6.00 10.97
N HIS A 150 -6.13 5.44 12.20
CA HIS A 150 -6.76 4.15 12.45
C HIS A 150 -8.27 4.38 12.65
N ASN A 151 -8.97 4.66 11.56
CA ASN A 151 -10.34 5.13 11.57
C ASN A 151 -11.26 4.35 10.60
N PRO A 152 -11.42 3.03 10.78
CA PRO A 152 -12.35 2.26 9.96
C PRO A 152 -13.80 2.71 10.19
N PRO A 153 -14.75 2.36 9.31
CA PRO A 153 -16.16 2.53 9.58
C PRO A 153 -16.58 1.92 10.93
N GLN A 154 -17.61 2.50 11.57
CA GLN A 154 -18.05 2.15 12.92
C GLN A 154 -18.26 0.65 13.14
N GLU A 155 -18.87 -0.04 12.17
CA GLU A 155 -19.11 -1.48 12.24
C GLU A 155 -17.80 -2.27 12.41
N PHE A 156 -16.80 -1.95 11.58
CA PHE A 156 -15.51 -2.63 11.60
C PHE A 156 -14.69 -2.29 12.84
N PHE A 157 -14.74 -1.04 13.32
CA PHE A 157 -14.12 -0.69 14.60
C PHE A 157 -14.72 -1.47 15.76
N SER A 158 -16.05 -1.44 15.91
CA SER A 158 -16.76 -2.08 17.01
C SER A 158 -16.56 -3.58 17.05
N ARG A 159 -16.50 -4.23 15.89
CA ARG A 159 -16.24 -5.67 15.74
C ARG A 159 -14.95 -6.11 16.44
N PHE A 160 -13.90 -5.32 16.36
CA PHE A 160 -12.61 -5.63 16.97
C PHE A 160 -12.49 -5.06 18.38
N TYR A 161 -13.05 -3.88 18.65
CA TYR A 161 -13.01 -3.28 19.98
C TYR A 161 -13.65 -4.14 21.08
N GLN A 162 -14.66 -4.94 20.72
CA GLN A 162 -15.35 -5.87 21.61
C GLN A 162 -14.62 -7.21 21.81
N ARG A 163 -13.48 -7.42 21.18
CA ARG A 163 -12.71 -8.67 21.29
C ARG A 163 -11.64 -8.56 22.34
N ASP A 164 -11.47 -9.65 23.12
CA ASP A 164 -10.42 -9.76 24.14
C ASP A 164 -9.22 -10.64 23.67
N ASP A 165 -9.29 -11.19 22.46
CA ASP A 165 -8.31 -12.13 21.90
C ASP A 165 -7.43 -11.53 20.79
N LEU A 166 -7.30 -10.21 20.73
CA LEU A 166 -6.47 -9.52 19.73
C LEU A 166 -4.95 -9.62 20.01
N GLY A 167 -4.59 -10.17 21.17
CA GLY A 167 -3.20 -10.24 21.61
C GLY A 167 -2.68 -8.95 22.22
N THR A 168 -1.39 -8.93 22.50
CA THR A 168 -0.65 -7.80 23.06
C THR A 168 0.64 -7.59 22.28
N PRO A 169 1.24 -6.39 22.33
CA PRO A 169 2.53 -6.14 21.71
C PRO A 169 3.62 -7.12 22.20
N ALA A 170 4.49 -7.54 21.30
CA ALA A 170 5.61 -8.40 21.62
C ALA A 170 6.75 -7.58 22.26
N ILE A 171 7.00 -7.83 23.56
CA ILE A 171 8.07 -7.19 24.33
C ILE A 171 9.16 -8.21 24.63
N ALA A 172 10.38 -7.94 24.22
CA ALA A 172 11.50 -8.82 24.46
C ALA A 172 12.18 -8.53 25.83
N SER A 173 12.89 -9.52 26.37
CA SER A 173 13.57 -9.40 27.67
C SER A 173 14.67 -8.31 27.72
N TRP A 174 15.16 -7.86 26.57
CA TRP A 174 16.15 -6.79 26.46
C TRP A 174 15.54 -5.42 26.18
N ASP A 175 14.22 -5.33 25.98
CA ASP A 175 13.57 -4.05 25.75
C ASP A 175 13.52 -3.25 27.05
N VAL A 176 13.77 -1.96 26.91
CA VAL A 176 13.66 -1.03 28.04
C VAL A 176 12.33 -0.28 27.91
N ALA A 177 11.47 -0.45 28.91
CA ALA A 177 10.21 0.25 28.91
C ALA A 177 10.43 1.78 28.94
N PRO A 178 9.89 2.54 27.98
CA PRO A 178 9.94 4.00 28.04
C PRO A 178 8.93 4.51 29.05
N ALA A 179 9.02 5.79 29.38
CA ALA A 179 7.92 6.45 30.08
C ALA A 179 6.65 6.43 29.20
N SER A 180 5.52 6.15 29.82
CA SER A 180 4.23 6.27 29.12
C SER A 180 4.03 7.73 28.67
N SER A 181 3.56 7.91 27.44
CA SER A 181 3.42 9.23 26.83
C SER A 181 1.98 9.51 26.44
N GLY A 182 1.42 10.60 26.94
CA GLY A 182 0.15 11.13 26.45
C GLY A 182 0.20 11.69 25.01
N ASN A 183 1.42 11.87 24.45
CA ASN A 183 1.55 12.30 23.07
C ASN A 183 1.25 11.16 22.09
N VAL A 184 0.10 11.22 21.44
CA VAL A 184 -0.38 10.22 20.46
C VAL A 184 0.52 10.08 19.23
N MET A 185 1.47 10.99 19.03
CA MET A 185 2.47 10.94 17.97
C MET A 185 3.79 10.28 18.40
N ALA A 186 3.93 9.88 19.68
CA ALA A 186 5.14 9.25 20.19
C ALA A 186 5.39 7.93 19.45
N ARG A 187 6.64 7.77 18.97
CA ARG A 187 7.08 6.57 18.24
C ARG A 187 7.69 5.50 19.15
N TYR A 188 7.99 5.86 20.37
CA TYR A 188 8.52 4.98 21.41
C TYR A 188 7.78 5.32 22.70
N THR A 189 6.91 4.43 23.14
CA THR A 189 6.01 4.66 24.28
C THR A 189 5.49 3.34 24.84
N ASP A 190 5.30 3.30 26.15
CA ASP A 190 4.52 2.25 26.79
C ASP A 190 3.03 2.53 26.59
N LEU A 191 2.28 1.54 26.13
CA LEU A 191 0.85 1.66 25.83
C LEU A 191 0.03 1.11 26.99
N SER A 192 -1.00 1.84 27.38
CA SER A 192 -2.02 1.28 28.29
C SER A 192 -2.85 0.19 27.59
N GLU A 193 -3.52 -0.66 28.36
CA GLU A 193 -4.44 -1.68 27.80
C GLU A 193 -5.52 -1.05 26.93
N GLU A 194 -6.02 0.13 27.31
CA GLU A 194 -7.02 0.88 26.54
C GLU A 194 -6.44 1.40 25.22
N ASP A 195 -5.20 1.94 25.23
CA ASP A 195 -4.50 2.35 24.00
C ASP A 195 -4.32 1.16 23.05
N ILE A 196 -3.90 -0.01 23.57
CA ILE A 196 -3.73 -1.24 22.78
C ILE A 196 -5.07 -1.68 22.19
N ARG A 197 -6.12 -1.74 22.99
CA ARG A 197 -7.47 -2.12 22.54
C ARG A 197 -7.97 -1.22 21.42
N SER A 198 -7.89 0.09 21.61
CA SER A 198 -8.31 1.07 20.60
C SER A 198 -7.47 0.99 19.32
N LEU A 199 -6.14 0.95 19.46
CA LEU A 199 -5.21 0.88 18.35
C LEU A 199 -5.45 -0.37 17.50
N TYR A 200 -5.57 -1.54 18.15
CA TYR A 200 -5.80 -2.81 17.46
C TYR A 200 -7.16 -2.86 16.80
N ALA A 201 -8.21 -2.33 17.48
CA ALA A 201 -9.53 -2.22 16.88
C ALA A 201 -9.53 -1.35 15.63
N GLY A 202 -8.85 -0.22 15.65
CA GLY A 202 -8.70 0.65 14.49
C GLY A 202 -7.89 0.03 13.37
N TYR A 203 -6.75 -0.60 13.68
CA TYR A 203 -5.88 -1.22 12.68
C TYR A 203 -6.52 -2.44 12.00
N TYR A 204 -7.00 -3.42 12.80
CA TYR A 204 -7.67 -4.61 12.26
C TYR A 204 -9.02 -4.28 11.62
N GLY A 205 -9.74 -3.28 12.15
CA GLY A 205 -10.94 -2.75 11.52
C GLY A 205 -10.67 -2.17 10.13
N ASN A 206 -9.58 -1.41 9.97
CA ASN A 206 -9.14 -0.91 8.67
C ASN A 206 -8.79 -2.06 7.71
N ILE A 207 -8.11 -3.12 8.18
CA ILE A 207 -7.79 -4.30 7.36
C ILE A 207 -9.07 -5.01 6.93
N ALA A 208 -10.00 -5.25 7.85
CA ALA A 208 -11.27 -5.93 7.53
C ALA A 208 -12.14 -5.11 6.55
N PHE A 209 -12.15 -3.79 6.68
CA PHE A 209 -12.83 -2.93 5.72
C PHE A 209 -12.14 -2.96 4.36
N LEU A 210 -10.81 -2.87 4.33
CA LEU A 210 -10.01 -2.99 3.12
C LEU A 210 -10.27 -4.32 2.40
N ASP A 211 -10.32 -5.43 3.15
CA ASP A 211 -10.58 -6.77 2.60
C ASP A 211 -11.92 -6.81 1.83
N THR A 212 -12.98 -6.20 2.38
CA THR A 212 -14.26 -6.10 1.66
C THR A 212 -14.16 -5.32 0.36
N GLN A 213 -13.32 -4.29 0.32
CA GLN A 213 -13.11 -3.47 -0.88
C GLN A 213 -12.23 -4.17 -1.91
N VAL A 214 -11.20 -4.87 -1.47
CA VAL A 214 -10.36 -5.73 -2.33
C VAL A 214 -11.19 -6.84 -2.94
N ALA A 215 -12.09 -7.49 -2.19
CA ALA A 215 -12.98 -8.51 -2.71
C ALA A 215 -13.86 -7.99 -3.87
N ARG A 216 -14.42 -6.77 -3.76
CA ARG A 216 -15.18 -6.12 -4.85
C ARG A 216 -14.33 -5.91 -6.09
N LEU A 217 -13.09 -5.44 -5.91
CA LEU A 217 -12.16 -5.20 -7.01
C LEU A 217 -11.75 -6.50 -7.69
N LEU A 218 -11.43 -7.54 -6.92
CA LEU A 218 -11.09 -8.86 -7.44
C LEU A 218 -12.25 -9.47 -8.22
N GLN A 219 -13.47 -9.38 -7.73
CA GLN A 219 -14.67 -9.85 -8.45
C GLN A 219 -14.79 -9.22 -9.84
N ALA A 220 -14.48 -7.93 -9.97
CA ALA A 220 -14.51 -7.24 -11.25
C ALA A 220 -13.31 -7.58 -12.14
N ALA A 221 -12.10 -7.62 -11.58
CA ALA A 221 -10.88 -7.89 -12.34
C ALA A 221 -10.80 -9.33 -12.87
N MET A 222 -11.29 -10.30 -12.09
CA MET A 222 -11.24 -11.73 -12.43
C MET A 222 -12.34 -12.19 -13.41
N THR A 223 -13.15 -11.26 -13.93
CA THR A 223 -14.01 -11.55 -15.10
C THR A 223 -13.17 -11.88 -16.34
N ASP A 224 -11.96 -11.35 -16.42
CA ASP A 224 -10.95 -11.72 -17.40
C ASP A 224 -9.91 -12.65 -16.76
N ARG A 225 -9.94 -13.93 -17.13
CA ARG A 225 -9.00 -14.94 -16.61
C ARG A 225 -7.57 -14.74 -17.07
N ASN A 226 -7.30 -13.87 -18.04
CA ASN A 226 -5.95 -13.49 -18.47
C ASN A 226 -5.44 -12.27 -17.68
N THR A 227 -5.69 -12.24 -16.39
CA THR A 227 -5.29 -11.15 -15.49
C THR A 227 -4.37 -11.68 -14.39
N TYR A 228 -3.20 -11.08 -14.25
CA TYR A 228 -2.34 -11.26 -13.07
C TYR A 228 -2.74 -10.25 -12.00
N VAL A 229 -2.83 -10.71 -10.77
CA VAL A 229 -3.09 -9.87 -9.60
C VAL A 229 -1.94 -9.99 -8.63
N LEU A 230 -1.37 -8.87 -8.21
CA LEU A 230 -0.39 -8.76 -7.14
C LEU A 230 -1.01 -7.96 -5.98
N PHE A 231 -1.01 -8.54 -4.78
CA PHE A 231 -1.36 -7.85 -3.53
C PHE A 231 -0.12 -7.77 -2.64
N THR A 232 0.22 -6.56 -2.19
CA THR A 232 1.38 -6.32 -1.32
C THR A 232 1.21 -5.03 -0.52
N SER A 233 2.16 -4.74 0.39
CA SER A 233 2.25 -3.49 1.17
C SER A 233 3.62 -2.87 1.02
N ASP A 234 3.75 -1.54 1.17
CA ASP A 234 5.06 -0.85 1.13
C ASP A 234 5.88 -1.04 2.42
N HIS A 235 5.26 -1.28 3.53
CA HIS A 235 5.84 -1.60 4.83
C HIS A 235 4.76 -2.19 5.73
N GLY A 236 5.16 -2.74 6.85
CA GLY A 236 4.27 -3.15 7.94
C GLY A 236 4.07 -2.04 8.98
N GLU A 237 3.71 -2.42 10.20
CA GLU A 237 3.48 -1.54 11.34
C GLU A 237 3.90 -2.25 12.63
N MET A 238 4.57 -1.54 13.55
CA MET A 238 5.06 -2.12 14.80
C MET A 238 3.95 -2.34 15.84
N LEU A 239 2.92 -1.52 15.85
CA LEU A 239 1.74 -1.63 16.73
C LEU A 239 2.04 -1.81 18.21
N GLY A 240 3.13 -1.23 18.70
CA GLY A 240 3.59 -1.36 20.08
C GLY A 240 4.65 -2.42 20.33
N ASP A 241 4.93 -3.31 19.38
CA ASP A 241 6.03 -4.27 19.51
C ASP A 241 7.34 -3.54 19.84
N HIS A 242 8.10 -4.05 20.81
CA HIS A 242 9.30 -3.41 21.32
C HIS A 242 9.08 -1.95 21.82
N TYR A 243 7.86 -1.64 22.30
CA TYR A 243 7.41 -0.27 22.61
C TYR A 243 7.45 0.70 21.42
N LEU A 244 7.51 0.19 20.19
CA LEU A 244 7.66 0.97 18.97
C LEU A 244 6.34 1.10 18.21
N MET A 245 6.18 2.28 17.62
CA MET A 245 5.10 2.60 16.69
C MET A 245 5.67 2.85 15.30
N GLN A 246 4.83 2.66 14.29
CA GLN A 246 5.19 2.89 12.89
C GLN A 246 6.22 1.85 12.35
N LYS A 247 7.07 2.23 11.38
CA LYS A 247 7.86 1.33 10.53
C LYS A 247 9.35 1.66 10.41
N ASN A 248 9.87 2.53 11.28
CA ASN A 248 11.22 3.10 11.11
C ASN A 248 12.35 2.21 11.66
N ARG A 249 12.08 0.94 11.91
CA ARG A 249 13.05 -0.04 12.43
C ARG A 249 12.95 -1.35 11.64
N PRO A 250 14.05 -2.09 11.49
CA PRO A 250 14.09 -3.32 10.70
C PRO A 250 13.60 -4.57 11.47
N TYR A 251 12.51 -4.42 12.22
CA TYR A 251 11.84 -5.55 12.88
C TYR A 251 10.81 -6.20 11.97
N GLN A 252 10.46 -7.45 12.23
CA GLN A 252 9.51 -8.24 11.42
C GLN A 252 8.18 -7.51 11.23
N GLY A 253 7.63 -6.88 12.27
CA GLY A 253 6.40 -6.11 12.18
C GLY A 253 6.44 -4.98 11.13
N ALA A 254 7.63 -4.42 10.85
CA ALA A 254 7.81 -3.35 9.88
C ALA A 254 8.23 -3.82 8.48
N VAL A 255 9.00 -4.92 8.37
CA VAL A 255 9.64 -5.31 7.10
C VAL A 255 9.04 -6.56 6.46
N HIS A 256 8.39 -7.43 7.23
CA HIS A 256 7.72 -8.61 6.71
C HIS A 256 6.30 -8.24 6.25
N ILE A 257 6.16 -8.05 4.95
CA ILE A 257 4.93 -7.60 4.31
C ILE A 257 4.25 -8.73 3.55
N PRO A 258 2.93 -8.69 3.32
CA PRO A 258 2.27 -9.62 2.44
C PRO A 258 2.78 -9.48 1.01
N PHE A 259 2.94 -10.62 0.32
CA PHE A 259 3.24 -10.69 -1.10
C PHE A 259 2.49 -11.88 -1.69
N LEU A 260 1.36 -11.60 -2.32
CA LEU A 260 0.45 -12.61 -2.87
C LEU A 260 0.30 -12.37 -4.36
N MET A 261 0.45 -13.42 -5.17
CA MET A 261 0.21 -13.35 -6.61
C MET A 261 -0.71 -14.46 -7.08
N MET A 262 -1.56 -14.14 -8.02
CA MET A 262 -2.39 -15.07 -8.75
C MET A 262 -2.48 -14.67 -10.22
N GLY A 263 -2.77 -15.61 -11.08
CA GLY A 263 -2.95 -15.36 -12.52
C GLY A 263 -2.66 -16.58 -13.38
N PRO A 264 -2.64 -16.43 -14.71
CA PRO A 264 -2.37 -17.53 -15.64
C PRO A 264 -1.07 -18.25 -15.31
N ASP A 265 -1.11 -19.58 -15.34
CA ASP A 265 0.06 -20.47 -15.12
C ASP A 265 0.75 -20.33 -13.74
N ILE A 266 0.11 -19.66 -12.78
CA ILE A 266 0.56 -19.65 -11.38
C ILE A 266 -0.23 -20.75 -10.64
N PRO A 267 0.45 -21.82 -10.13
CA PRO A 267 -0.24 -22.87 -9.39
C PRO A 267 -0.90 -22.35 -8.12
N ASP A 268 -2.10 -22.87 -7.83
CA ASP A 268 -2.80 -22.55 -6.58
C ASP A 268 -2.06 -23.06 -5.36
N SER A 269 -2.24 -22.36 -4.25
CA SER A 269 -1.80 -22.82 -2.90
C SER A 269 -0.32 -23.13 -2.80
N GLN A 270 0.56 -22.39 -3.49
CA GLN A 270 2.00 -22.55 -3.28
C GLN A 270 2.54 -21.47 -2.32
N SER A 271 3.57 -21.86 -1.56
CA SER A 271 4.41 -20.95 -0.77
C SER A 271 5.83 -20.95 -1.35
N ILE A 272 6.46 -19.79 -1.40
CA ILE A 272 7.81 -19.60 -1.93
C ILE A 272 8.63 -18.91 -0.85
N ASP A 273 9.60 -19.62 -0.26
CA ASP A 273 10.44 -19.11 0.83
C ASP A 273 11.62 -18.24 0.35
N ALA A 274 11.72 -18.00 -0.95
CA ALA A 274 12.77 -17.17 -1.52
C ALA A 274 12.62 -15.71 -1.06
N PRO A 275 13.69 -15.02 -0.61
CA PRO A 275 13.62 -13.63 -0.25
C PRO A 275 13.36 -12.76 -1.48
N VAL A 276 12.27 -11.98 -1.45
CA VAL A 276 11.80 -11.13 -2.54
C VAL A 276 11.60 -9.69 -2.06
N GLY A 277 11.80 -8.72 -2.92
CA GLY A 277 11.67 -7.31 -2.57
C GLY A 277 10.97 -6.47 -3.64
N TRP A 278 10.72 -5.24 -3.31
CA TRP A 278 9.97 -4.31 -4.16
C TRP A 278 10.60 -4.06 -5.53
N HIS A 279 11.93 -4.13 -5.62
CA HIS A 279 12.67 -3.99 -6.89
C HIS A 279 12.47 -5.18 -7.83
N ASP A 280 11.94 -6.32 -7.34
CA ASP A 280 11.61 -7.49 -8.18
C ASP A 280 10.25 -7.36 -8.88
N ILE A 281 9.39 -6.42 -8.45
CA ILE A 281 8.02 -6.30 -8.98
C ILE A 281 8.04 -5.85 -10.44
N MET A 282 8.80 -4.80 -10.77
CA MET A 282 8.86 -4.31 -12.15
C MET A 282 9.33 -5.39 -13.13
N PRO A 283 10.48 -6.07 -12.94
CA PRO A 283 10.91 -7.09 -13.88
C PRO A 283 9.93 -8.28 -13.93
N THR A 284 9.27 -8.61 -12.82
CA THR A 284 8.26 -9.67 -12.80
C THR A 284 7.05 -9.34 -13.65
N LEU A 285 6.48 -8.15 -13.49
CA LEU A 285 5.29 -7.74 -14.24
C LEU A 285 5.58 -7.56 -15.74
N LEU A 286 6.77 -7.06 -16.10
CA LEU A 286 7.20 -6.98 -17.50
C LEU A 286 7.37 -8.37 -18.11
N ASP A 287 8.03 -9.29 -17.43
CA ASP A 287 8.24 -10.66 -17.89
C ASP A 287 6.90 -11.41 -18.06
N LEU A 288 5.99 -11.30 -17.08
CA LEU A 288 4.64 -11.87 -17.19
C LEU A 288 3.82 -11.27 -18.33
N ALA A 289 4.09 -10.01 -18.70
CA ALA A 289 3.48 -9.32 -19.84
C ALA A 289 4.16 -9.64 -21.18
N GLY A 290 5.24 -10.42 -21.18
CA GLY A 290 6.04 -10.71 -22.37
C GLY A 290 6.82 -9.50 -22.90
N LEU A 291 7.15 -8.54 -22.04
CA LEU A 291 7.84 -7.29 -22.37
C LEU A 291 9.31 -7.34 -21.95
N PRO A 292 10.21 -6.66 -22.66
CA PRO A 292 11.61 -6.61 -22.32
C PRO A 292 11.84 -5.91 -20.97
N VAL A 293 12.70 -6.47 -20.14
CA VAL A 293 13.15 -5.86 -18.88
C VAL A 293 14.33 -4.94 -19.18
N PRO A 294 14.27 -3.64 -18.80
CA PRO A 294 15.36 -2.71 -19.02
C PRO A 294 16.64 -3.12 -18.27
N SER A 295 17.80 -2.88 -18.86
CA SER A 295 19.11 -3.23 -18.26
C SER A 295 19.45 -2.43 -16.99
N SER A 296 18.74 -1.33 -16.73
CA SER A 296 18.90 -0.50 -15.52
C SER A 296 18.24 -1.10 -14.28
N VAL A 297 17.50 -2.21 -14.41
CA VAL A 297 16.78 -2.86 -13.31
C VAL A 297 17.73 -3.71 -12.48
N ASP A 298 17.70 -3.56 -11.16
CA ASP A 298 18.46 -4.39 -10.21
C ASP A 298 17.73 -5.68 -9.82
N GLY A 299 16.40 -5.65 -9.91
CA GLY A 299 15.53 -6.75 -9.51
C GLY A 299 15.60 -7.94 -10.48
N ARG A 300 15.07 -9.07 -10.03
CA ARG A 300 14.94 -10.30 -10.83
C ARG A 300 13.47 -10.67 -10.97
N SER A 301 13.08 -11.14 -12.15
CA SER A 301 11.74 -11.66 -12.35
C SER A 301 11.45 -12.85 -11.43
N LEU A 302 10.29 -12.81 -10.78
CA LEU A 302 9.75 -13.90 -9.98
C LEU A 302 9.00 -14.93 -10.84
N ALA A 303 8.78 -14.67 -12.13
CA ALA A 303 7.98 -15.52 -13.00
C ALA A 303 8.47 -16.99 -12.99
N PRO A 304 9.77 -17.30 -13.05
CA PRO A 304 10.24 -18.69 -12.94
C PRO A 304 9.88 -19.36 -11.60
N LEU A 305 9.98 -18.63 -10.48
CA LEU A 305 9.58 -19.16 -9.16
C LEU A 305 8.07 -19.38 -9.09
N LEU A 306 7.29 -18.41 -9.55
CA LEU A 306 5.83 -18.45 -9.56
C LEU A 306 5.28 -19.60 -10.41
N LYS A 307 5.92 -19.87 -11.56
CA LYS A 307 5.52 -20.92 -12.52
C LYS A 307 6.25 -22.26 -12.31
N ARG A 308 7.04 -22.41 -11.23
CA ARG A 308 7.86 -23.60 -10.91
C ARG A 308 8.79 -24.00 -12.05
N GLN A 309 9.35 -23.03 -12.74
CA GLN A 309 10.32 -23.25 -13.83
C GLN A 309 11.75 -23.34 -13.28
N PRO A 310 12.66 -24.00 -13.97
CA PRO A 310 14.07 -24.00 -13.62
C PRO A 310 14.65 -22.58 -13.57
N LEU A 311 15.49 -22.33 -12.58
CA LEU A 311 16.22 -21.07 -12.50
C LEU A 311 17.55 -21.20 -13.27
N GLU A 312 17.85 -20.25 -14.15
CA GLU A 312 19.14 -20.17 -14.85
C GLU A 312 20.31 -19.97 -13.88
N THR A 313 20.06 -19.21 -12.79
CA THR A 313 21.03 -18.98 -11.71
C THR A 313 20.36 -19.12 -10.36
N PRO A 314 21.08 -19.57 -9.30
CA PRO A 314 20.51 -19.69 -7.97
C PRO A 314 19.85 -18.40 -7.50
N TRP A 315 18.72 -18.53 -6.79
CA TRP A 315 18.07 -17.36 -6.18
C TRP A 315 18.93 -16.81 -5.03
N ARG A 316 18.78 -15.52 -4.76
CA ARG A 316 19.50 -14.86 -3.65
C ARG A 316 19.08 -15.45 -2.30
N ARG A 317 19.97 -15.37 -1.31
CA ARG A 317 19.70 -15.84 0.07
C ARG A 317 19.22 -14.74 1.00
N TYR A 318 19.40 -13.47 0.61
CA TYR A 318 19.01 -12.28 1.38
C TYR A 318 18.83 -11.07 0.47
N ILE A 319 18.13 -10.05 0.99
CA ILE A 319 17.90 -8.74 0.39
C ILE A 319 18.59 -7.68 1.24
#